data_ec7481f0cdfcdebd966978e77d73a089
#
_entry.id   ec7481f0cdfcdebd966978e77d73a089
#
_cell.length_a   1.000
_cell.length_b   1.000
_cell.length_c   1.000
_cell.angle_alpha   90.00
_cell.angle_beta   90.00
_cell.angle_gamma   90.00
#
_symmetry.space_group_name_H-M   'P 1'
#
loop_
_entity.id
_entity.type
_entity.pdbx_description
1 polymer ?
#
loop_
_entity_poly.entity_id
_entity_poly.type
_entity_poly.pdbx_seq_one_letter_code
_entity_poly.pdbx_strand_id
1 'polypeptide(L)'
;MVKLENVLGGSVQFHFNIAEKLHKIVVIAEGITTVYDEDEVLAMLKVWNHLGEALESDKMAVDLVNGFMTKFEEDGETYVEYSYGARDLRCNVRTGQLIEDQ
;
A
#
# COMPACT_ATOMS: atom_id res chain seq x y z
N MET A 1 9.29 -13.12 6.67
CA MET A 1 8.45 -12.75 5.52
C MET A 1 7.12 -13.48 5.59
N VAL A 2 6.03 -12.76 5.35
CA VAL A 2 4.70 -13.36 5.21
C VAL A 2 4.30 -13.26 3.74
N LYS A 3 3.94 -14.39 3.13
CA LYS A 3 3.54 -14.44 1.73
C LYS A 3 2.12 -14.96 1.64
N LEU A 4 1.24 -14.18 1.00
CA LEU A 4 -0.13 -14.57 0.72
C LEU A 4 -0.26 -14.84 -0.79
N GLU A 5 -0.59 -16.07 -1.14
CA GLU A 5 -0.79 -16.49 -2.53
C GLU A 5 -2.27 -16.63 -2.84
N ASN A 6 -2.61 -16.56 -4.12
CA ASN A 6 -3.98 -16.70 -4.60
C ASN A 6 -4.95 -15.68 -4.01
N VAL A 7 -4.46 -14.47 -3.78
CA VAL A 7 -5.32 -13.35 -3.38
C VAL A 7 -5.92 -12.78 -4.68
N LEU A 8 -7.15 -13.17 -5.00
CA LEU A 8 -7.84 -12.72 -6.22
C LEU A 8 -6.98 -12.89 -7.49
N GLY A 9 -6.23 -14.03 -7.54
CA GLY A 9 -5.35 -14.33 -8.67
C GLY A 9 -3.96 -13.71 -8.59
N GLY A 10 -3.66 -12.95 -7.55
CA GLY A 10 -2.34 -12.35 -7.33
C GLY A 10 -1.66 -12.88 -6.08
N SER A 11 -0.53 -12.29 -5.74
CA SER A 11 0.18 -12.61 -4.51
C SER A 11 0.79 -11.36 -3.90
N VAL A 12 0.98 -11.38 -2.57
CA VAL A 12 1.57 -10.28 -1.84
C VAL A 12 2.57 -10.83 -0.83
N GLN A 13 3.77 -10.23 -0.80
CA GLN A 13 4.80 -10.56 0.18
C GLN A 13 4.96 -9.37 1.12
N PHE A 14 4.87 -9.66 2.41
CA PHE A 14 5.09 -8.67 3.47
C PHE A 14 6.44 -8.97 4.12
N HIS A 15 7.37 -8.05 4.04
CA HIS A 15 8.71 -8.21 4.59
C HIS A 15 8.86 -7.37 5.86
N PHE A 16 9.26 -8.03 6.96
CA PHE A 16 9.44 -7.38 8.25
C PHE A 16 10.93 -7.28 8.57
N ASN A 17 11.34 -6.20 9.22
CA ASN A 17 12.72 -6.03 9.65
C ASN A 17 12.97 -6.76 10.99
N ILE A 18 14.20 -6.65 11.53
CA ILE A 18 14.59 -7.30 12.78
C ILE A 18 13.69 -6.87 13.94
N ALA A 19 13.19 -5.63 13.93
CA ALA A 19 12.27 -5.12 14.94
C ALA A 19 10.82 -5.54 14.71
N GLU A 20 10.58 -6.46 13.77
CA GLU A 20 9.25 -6.97 13.40
C GLU A 20 8.33 -5.89 12.85
N LYS A 21 8.91 -4.85 12.25
CA LYS A 21 8.14 -3.80 11.58
C LYS A 21 8.11 -4.04 10.09
N LEU A 22 6.95 -3.84 9.50
CA LEU A 22 6.78 -3.97 8.06
C LEU A 22 7.59 -2.88 7.36
N HIS A 23 8.49 -3.29 6.44
CA HIS A 23 9.36 -2.34 5.76
C HIS A 23 9.41 -2.50 4.24
N LYS A 24 8.76 -3.52 3.69
CA LYS A 24 8.74 -3.74 2.25
C LYS A 24 7.54 -4.61 1.89
N ILE A 25 6.88 -4.26 0.80
CA ILE A 25 5.77 -5.05 0.26
C ILE A 25 6.02 -5.29 -1.22
N VAL A 26 5.83 -6.53 -1.66
CA VAL A 26 5.91 -6.91 -3.07
C VAL A 26 4.56 -7.43 -3.51
N VAL A 27 3.99 -6.83 -4.54
CA VAL A 27 2.68 -7.21 -5.08
C VAL A 27 2.88 -7.76 -6.48
N ILE A 28 2.31 -8.93 -6.74
CA ILE A 28 2.28 -9.50 -8.09
C ILE A 28 0.81 -9.66 -8.47
N ALA A 29 0.37 -8.92 -9.46
CA ALA A 29 -1.00 -8.93 -9.93
C ALA A 29 -1.01 -8.71 -11.43
N GLU A 30 -1.78 -9.55 -12.14
CA GLU A 30 -1.92 -9.47 -13.61
C GLU A 30 -0.56 -9.50 -14.33
N GLY A 31 0.39 -10.27 -13.80
CA GLY A 31 1.72 -10.39 -14.38
C GLY A 31 2.65 -9.22 -14.12
N ILE A 32 2.21 -8.25 -13.34
CA ILE A 32 2.99 -7.05 -13.00
C ILE A 32 3.47 -7.15 -11.55
N THR A 33 4.78 -6.95 -11.35
CA THR A 33 5.38 -6.91 -10.02
C THR A 33 5.59 -5.47 -9.60
N THR A 34 5.03 -5.10 -8.46
CA THR A 34 5.21 -3.76 -7.88
C THR A 34 5.88 -3.91 -6.52
N VAL A 35 6.94 -3.16 -6.30
CA VAL A 35 7.69 -3.16 -5.04
C VAL A 35 7.47 -1.84 -4.32
N TYR A 36 7.09 -1.92 -3.06
CA TYR A 36 6.94 -0.75 -2.19
C TYR A 36 8.08 -0.77 -1.17
N ASP A 37 8.90 0.27 -1.18
CA ASP A 37 10.03 0.39 -0.26
C ASP A 37 9.56 0.86 1.13
N GLU A 38 10.50 1.04 2.05
CA GLU A 38 10.19 1.39 3.43
C GLU A 38 9.38 2.70 3.54
N ASP A 39 9.78 3.74 2.83
CA ASP A 39 9.09 5.03 2.90
C ASP A 39 7.68 4.94 2.31
N GLU A 40 7.54 4.19 1.23
CA GLU A 40 6.23 3.96 0.61
C GLU A 40 5.32 3.15 1.51
N VAL A 41 5.87 2.13 2.18
CA VAL A 41 5.10 1.33 3.13
C VAL A 41 4.64 2.18 4.32
N LEU A 42 5.49 3.04 4.85
CA LEU A 42 5.10 3.95 5.94
C LEU A 42 3.94 4.86 5.52
N ALA A 43 4.01 5.39 4.30
CA ALA A 43 2.93 6.23 3.76
C ALA A 43 1.63 5.43 3.60
N MET A 44 1.72 4.18 3.12
CA MET A 44 0.53 3.31 2.98
C MET A 44 -0.10 3.01 4.34
N LEU A 45 0.70 2.69 5.34
CA LEU A 45 0.20 2.41 6.68
C LEU A 45 -0.50 3.65 7.26
N LYS A 46 0.03 4.82 6.99
CA LYS A 46 -0.57 6.08 7.42
C LYS A 46 -1.94 6.29 6.78
N VAL A 47 -2.06 5.98 5.50
CA VAL A 47 -3.34 6.07 4.77
C VAL A 47 -4.36 5.08 5.35
N TRP A 48 -4.00 3.81 5.47
CA TRP A 48 -4.90 2.80 6.02
C TRP A 48 -5.34 3.15 7.44
N ASN A 49 -4.41 3.62 8.26
CA ASN A 49 -4.72 4.01 9.64
C ASN A 49 -5.69 5.20 9.69
N HIS A 50 -5.50 6.19 8.84
CA HIS A 50 -6.39 7.35 8.74
C HIS A 50 -7.81 6.94 8.32
N LEU A 51 -7.91 5.93 7.46
CA LEU A 51 -9.20 5.41 7.01
C LEU A 51 -9.90 4.53 8.05
N GLY A 52 -9.21 4.22 9.15
CA GLY A 52 -9.74 3.33 10.18
C GLY A 52 -9.71 1.86 9.79
N GLU A 53 -8.92 1.51 8.77
CA GLU A 53 -8.82 0.14 8.31
C GLU A 53 -7.95 -0.71 9.24
N ALA A 54 -8.30 -1.98 9.38
CA ALA A 54 -7.48 -2.91 10.15
C ALA A 54 -6.17 -3.18 9.39
N LEU A 55 -5.04 -3.11 10.11
CA LEU A 55 -3.73 -3.35 9.51
C LEU A 55 -3.41 -4.85 9.55
N GLU A 56 -4.28 -5.63 8.94
CA GLU A 56 -4.13 -7.08 8.82
C GLU A 56 -3.68 -7.43 7.41
N SER A 57 -2.74 -8.38 7.32
CA SER A 57 -2.14 -8.76 6.03
C SER A 57 -3.19 -9.15 4.98
N ASP A 58 -4.22 -9.88 5.37
CA ASP A 58 -5.27 -10.31 4.45
C ASP A 58 -6.01 -9.12 3.83
N LYS A 59 -6.38 -8.15 4.64
CA LYS A 59 -7.11 -6.96 4.16
C LYS A 59 -6.22 -6.07 3.32
N MET A 60 -4.97 -5.86 3.76
CA MET A 60 -4.01 -5.07 3.01
C MET A 60 -3.73 -5.70 1.64
N ALA A 61 -3.60 -7.03 1.60
CA ALA A 61 -3.36 -7.76 0.35
C ALA A 61 -4.52 -7.59 -0.64
N VAL A 62 -5.76 -7.65 -0.17
CA VAL A 62 -6.93 -7.45 -1.03
C VAL A 62 -6.91 -6.05 -1.65
N ASP A 63 -6.62 -5.02 -0.87
CA ASP A 63 -6.54 -3.64 -1.37
C ASP A 63 -5.45 -3.49 -2.42
N LEU A 64 -4.30 -4.14 -2.20
CA LEU A 64 -3.16 -4.05 -3.12
C LEU A 64 -3.42 -4.80 -4.42
N VAL A 65 -3.97 -6.01 -4.36
CA VAL A 65 -4.23 -6.80 -5.57
C VAL A 65 -5.38 -6.20 -6.39
N ASN A 66 -6.40 -5.66 -5.72
CA ASN A 66 -7.51 -5.00 -6.40
C ASN A 66 -7.15 -3.63 -6.99
N GLY A 67 -5.99 -3.09 -6.62
CA GLY A 67 -5.60 -1.77 -7.09
C GLY A 67 -6.26 -0.62 -6.33
N PHE A 68 -6.84 -0.88 -5.16
CA PHE A 68 -7.41 0.19 -4.31
C PHE A 68 -6.31 1.01 -3.66
N MET A 69 -5.18 0.37 -3.33
CA MET A 69 -3.98 1.04 -2.85
C MET A 69 -2.91 0.92 -3.93
N THR A 70 -2.48 2.06 -4.46
CA THR A 70 -1.49 2.13 -5.54
C THR A 70 -0.47 3.22 -5.23
N LYS A 71 0.56 3.32 -6.07
CA LYS A 71 1.49 4.45 -6.01
C LYS A 71 1.63 5.07 -7.40
N PHE A 72 1.92 6.35 -7.41
CA PHE A 72 2.14 7.09 -8.66
C PHE A 72 3.09 8.25 -8.42
N GLU A 73 3.60 8.80 -9.51
CA GLU A 73 4.45 9.98 -9.46
C GLU A 73 3.75 11.14 -10.13
N GLU A 74 3.87 12.33 -9.53
CA GLU A 74 3.32 13.56 -10.07
C GLU A 74 4.25 14.71 -9.69
N ASP A 75 4.70 15.44 -10.68
CA ASP A 75 5.59 16.60 -10.50
C ASP A 75 6.86 16.27 -9.71
N GLY A 76 7.44 15.09 -9.96
CA GLY A 76 8.66 14.64 -9.30
C GLY A 76 8.47 14.11 -7.89
N GLU A 77 7.24 14.05 -7.40
CA GLU A 77 6.92 13.51 -6.08
C GLU A 77 6.23 12.15 -6.20
N THR A 78 6.52 11.27 -5.26
CA THR A 78 5.87 9.97 -5.18
C THR A 78 4.75 10.01 -4.15
N TYR A 79 3.59 9.47 -4.54
CA TYR A 79 2.41 9.38 -3.68
C TYR A 79 1.93 7.94 -3.60
N VAL A 80 1.38 7.57 -2.46
CA VAL A 80 0.54 6.38 -2.36
C VAL A 80 -0.90 6.85 -2.26
N GLU A 81 -1.81 6.14 -2.90
CA GLU A 81 -3.21 6.55 -3.00
C GLU A 81 -4.14 5.37 -2.73
N TYR A 82 -5.11 5.61 -1.86
CA TYR A 82 -6.23 4.71 -1.69
C TYR A 82 -7.44 5.30 -2.39
N SER A 83 -8.05 4.51 -3.29
CA SER A 83 -9.22 4.95 -4.02
C SER A 83 -10.22 3.79 -4.08
N TYR A 84 -11.35 3.96 -3.43
CA TYR A 84 -12.43 2.98 -3.43
C TYR A 84 -13.76 3.67 -3.14
N GLY A 85 -14.72 3.51 -4.05
CA GLY A 85 -16.00 4.18 -3.94
C GLY A 85 -15.84 5.69 -4.00
N ALA A 86 -16.42 6.39 -3.04
CA ALA A 86 -16.33 7.85 -2.95
C ALA A 86 -15.13 8.33 -2.13
N ARG A 87 -14.30 7.41 -1.64
CA ARG A 87 -13.15 7.75 -0.81
C ARG A 87 -11.89 7.80 -1.65
N ASP A 88 -11.13 8.88 -1.50
CA ASP A 88 -9.92 9.12 -2.25
C ASP A 88 -8.94 9.85 -1.33
N LEU A 89 -7.88 9.16 -0.92
CA LEU A 89 -6.91 9.68 0.02
C LEU A 89 -5.51 9.36 -0.47
N ARG A 90 -4.65 10.37 -0.55
CA ARG A 90 -3.26 10.18 -0.95
C ARG A 90 -2.32 10.67 0.13
N CYS A 91 -1.12 10.15 0.13
CA CYS A 91 -0.06 10.56 1.04
C CYS A 91 1.23 10.77 0.26
N ASN A 92 1.85 11.93 0.45
CA ASN A 92 3.15 12.21 -0.13
C ASN A 92 4.19 11.38 0.61
N VAL A 93 4.92 10.53 -0.13
CA VAL A 93 5.89 9.60 0.47
C VAL A 93 7.03 10.34 1.17
N ARG A 94 7.49 11.44 0.59
CA ARG A 94 8.62 12.20 1.14
C ARG A 94 8.23 12.99 2.39
N THR A 95 7.07 13.65 2.38
CA THR A 95 6.66 14.55 3.46
C THR A 95 5.74 13.90 4.48
N GLY A 96 5.06 12.81 4.10
CA GLY A 96 4.04 12.18 4.94
C GLY A 96 2.73 12.95 4.98
N GLN A 97 2.57 13.97 4.16
CA GLN A 97 1.34 14.77 4.14
C GLN A 97 0.18 13.99 3.53
N LEU A 98 -0.92 13.93 4.27
CA LEU A 98 -2.17 13.33 3.80
C LEU A 98 -2.99 14.38 3.06
N ILE A 99 -3.52 13.99 1.90
CA ILE A 99 -4.37 14.85 1.08
C ILE A 99 -5.64 14.07 0.77
N GLU A 100 -6.77 14.56 1.23
CA GLU A 100 -8.06 13.94 1.01
C GLU A 100 -8.83 14.73 -0.05
N ASP A 101 -9.14 14.06 -1.16
CA ASP A 101 -9.97 14.63 -2.22
C ASP A 101 -11.43 14.34 -1.93
N GLN A 102 -12.24 15.34 -2.09
CA GLN A 102 -13.68 15.22 -1.90
C GLN A 102 -14.43 15.41 -3.22
#